data_a48cc9f487696c1a16075575263dfba6
#
_entry.id   a48cc9f487696c1a16075575263dfba6
#
_cell.length_a   1.000
_cell.length_b   1.000
_cell.length_c   1.000
_cell.angle_alpha   90.00
_cell.angle_beta   90.00
_cell.angle_gamma   90.00
#
_symmetry.space_group_name_H-M   'P 1'
#
loop_
_entity.id
_entity.type
_entity.pdbx_description
1 polymer ?
#
loop_
_entity_poly.entity_id
_entity_poly.type
_entity_poly.pdbx_seq_one_letter_code
_entity_poly.pdbx_strand_id
1 'polypeptide(L)'
;ITMSVLSNEERVKILSDIVSIKTVNSNELEVAHYFKRLFSQYGIRSHIDTVTDGRANLIATVGSSQPVIGISGHMDVVSEGNHDDWTYDPFTLTENQGYLYGRGAADMKSGLAALAIALIEIKESGKLTQGTIKFMATVGEEMEQSGSQQLFEKGYADDLDALLIAEPSFPSLVYAHKGSMDFRIKSKGRASHSSIPFLGQNAIKPLLEFIQNINQEYEKIMQTVKGESLDFSNMINKLENQLPSHITKEKAQELIQGLVMTNSIVQGGTQVNSVPDFATAEFNVRTIPEYNNNKVKALFNEYIEQANHNGASLTQELYLDLEPVVTTGQNRLVELGFDIAKSHFSNERDLIITPTVAVTDASNLLKGKDENFPFLMFGPGNGPHQINECVEKANYLEFVEYYIEFITSYLNEENE
;
A
#
# COMPACT_ATOMS: atom_id res chain seq x y z
N ILE A 1 26.71 27.28 -2.38
CA ILE A 1 25.49 26.93 -1.65
C ILE A 1 24.32 27.21 -2.59
N THR A 2 23.70 26.15 -3.13
CA THR A 2 22.50 26.31 -3.97
C THR A 2 21.31 26.57 -3.04
N MET A 3 20.66 27.73 -3.22
CA MET A 3 19.45 28.07 -2.44
C MET A 3 18.27 27.23 -2.92
N SER A 4 17.41 26.81 -1.98
CA SER A 4 16.15 26.16 -2.29
C SER A 4 15.26 27.06 -3.15
N VAL A 5 14.58 26.47 -4.14
CA VAL A 5 13.63 27.17 -5.02
C VAL A 5 12.30 27.41 -4.29
N LEU A 6 11.87 26.44 -3.48
CA LEU A 6 10.63 26.48 -2.73
C LEU A 6 10.93 26.68 -1.24
N SER A 7 10.29 27.69 -0.64
CA SER A 7 10.35 27.93 0.82
C SER A 7 9.57 26.85 1.57
N ASN A 8 9.79 26.74 2.88
CA ASN A 8 9.00 25.84 3.72
C ASN A 8 7.50 26.16 3.68
N GLU A 9 7.16 27.45 3.61
CA GLU A 9 5.76 27.89 3.48
C GLU A 9 5.14 27.41 2.15
N GLU A 10 5.88 27.53 1.06
CA GLU A 10 5.45 27.04 -0.26
C GLU A 10 5.32 25.53 -0.28
N ARG A 11 6.22 24.81 0.38
CA ARG A 11 6.17 23.35 0.50
C ARG A 11 4.94 22.89 1.27
N VAL A 12 4.59 23.56 2.37
CA VAL A 12 3.36 23.27 3.13
C VAL A 12 2.13 23.65 2.31
N LYS A 13 2.18 24.74 1.55
CA LYS A 13 1.07 25.14 0.67
C LYS A 13 0.77 24.10 -0.40
N ILE A 14 1.79 23.48 -0.98
CA ILE A 14 1.60 22.39 -1.96
C ILE A 14 0.83 21.25 -1.31
N LEU A 15 1.21 20.82 -0.11
CA LEU A 15 0.47 19.78 0.61
C LEU A 15 -0.97 20.23 0.90
N SER A 16 -1.15 21.47 1.34
CA SER A 16 -2.47 22.04 1.61
C SER A 16 -3.36 22.03 0.35
N ASP A 17 -2.80 22.40 -0.79
CA ASP A 17 -3.53 22.43 -2.06
C ASP A 17 -4.03 21.04 -2.45
N ILE A 18 -3.19 20.02 -2.37
CA ILE A 18 -3.59 18.66 -2.78
C ILE A 18 -4.49 17.97 -1.75
N VAL A 19 -4.36 18.29 -0.47
CA VAL A 19 -5.30 17.80 0.56
C VAL A 19 -6.70 18.37 0.32
N SER A 20 -6.78 19.64 -0.15
CA SER A 20 -8.06 20.29 -0.44
C SER A 20 -8.78 19.70 -1.66
N ILE A 21 -8.05 18.98 -2.51
CA ILE A 21 -8.66 18.23 -3.62
C ILE A 21 -9.15 16.90 -3.08
N LYS A 22 -10.47 16.75 -3.01
CA LYS A 22 -11.09 15.56 -2.46
C LYS A 22 -10.96 14.38 -3.44
N THR A 23 -10.15 13.38 -3.07
CA THR A 23 -9.87 12.21 -3.90
C THR A 23 -10.21 10.90 -3.17
N VAL A 24 -11.36 10.87 -2.51
CA VAL A 24 -11.84 9.65 -1.84
C VAL A 24 -12.23 8.64 -2.92
N ASN A 25 -11.32 7.71 -3.18
CA ASN A 25 -11.47 6.64 -4.17
C ASN A 25 -11.93 7.13 -5.56
N SER A 26 -11.57 8.34 -5.92
CA SER A 26 -11.98 8.97 -7.18
C SER A 26 -11.27 10.31 -7.40
N ASN A 27 -11.45 10.92 -8.57
CA ASN A 27 -11.06 12.30 -8.87
C ASN A 27 -9.55 12.57 -8.82
N GLU A 28 -8.74 11.56 -8.93
CA GLU A 28 -7.27 11.72 -8.91
C GLU A 28 -6.77 12.59 -10.06
N LEU A 29 -7.51 12.65 -11.17
CA LEU A 29 -7.17 13.51 -12.31
C LEU A 29 -6.95 14.97 -11.89
N GLU A 30 -7.70 15.48 -10.94
CA GLU A 30 -7.55 16.87 -10.47
C GLU A 30 -6.21 17.08 -9.75
N VAL A 31 -5.76 16.10 -8.96
CA VAL A 31 -4.42 16.11 -8.36
C VAL A 31 -3.34 15.98 -9.44
N ALA A 32 -3.55 15.10 -10.41
CA ALA A 32 -2.62 14.93 -11.54
C ALA A 32 -2.47 16.25 -12.32
N HIS A 33 -3.56 16.96 -12.61
CA HIS A 33 -3.50 18.27 -13.24
C HIS A 33 -2.77 19.31 -12.39
N TYR A 34 -2.97 19.29 -11.07
CA TYR A 34 -2.25 20.17 -10.15
C TYR A 34 -0.73 19.98 -10.28
N PHE A 35 -0.26 18.76 -10.20
CA PHE A 35 1.17 18.46 -10.34
C PHE A 35 1.69 18.75 -11.75
N LYS A 36 0.90 18.49 -12.79
CA LYS A 36 1.29 18.81 -14.16
C LYS A 36 1.54 20.32 -14.31
N ARG A 37 0.65 21.15 -13.79
CA ARG A 37 0.83 22.62 -13.81
C ARG A 37 2.04 23.05 -12.98
N LEU A 38 2.22 22.45 -11.79
CA LEU A 38 3.36 22.75 -10.92
C LEU A 38 4.68 22.41 -11.60
N PHE A 39 4.80 21.22 -12.16
CA PHE A 39 6.01 20.77 -12.88
C PHE A 39 6.28 21.63 -14.12
N SER A 40 5.24 22.04 -14.83
CA SER A 40 5.37 22.88 -16.01
C SER A 40 6.03 24.24 -15.71
N GLN A 41 5.78 24.79 -14.52
CA GLN A 41 6.41 26.04 -14.09
C GLN A 41 7.93 25.95 -13.98
N TYR A 42 8.46 24.74 -13.83
CA TYR A 42 9.89 24.47 -13.71
C TYR A 42 10.47 23.73 -14.91
N GLY A 43 9.73 23.69 -16.03
CA GLY A 43 10.18 23.04 -17.25
C GLY A 43 10.27 21.51 -17.18
N ILE A 44 9.58 20.90 -16.24
CA ILE A 44 9.51 19.44 -16.11
C ILE A 44 8.33 18.93 -16.93
N ARG A 45 8.65 18.04 -17.90
CA ARG A 45 7.64 17.40 -18.75
C ARG A 45 6.90 16.34 -17.94
N SER A 46 5.58 16.29 -18.14
CA SER A 46 4.74 15.29 -17.51
C SER A 46 3.66 14.81 -18.48
N HIS A 47 3.17 13.59 -18.23
CA HIS A 47 2.18 12.92 -19.04
C HIS A 47 1.03 12.42 -18.19
N ILE A 48 -0.21 12.74 -18.62
CA ILE A 48 -1.43 12.23 -18.00
C ILE A 48 -1.76 10.87 -18.65
N ASP A 49 -1.87 9.84 -17.84
CA ASP A 49 -2.23 8.48 -18.24
C ASP A 49 -3.62 8.15 -17.71
N THR A 50 -4.63 8.33 -18.53
CA THR A 50 -6.04 8.14 -18.15
C THR A 50 -6.34 6.66 -17.87
N VAL A 51 -6.89 6.38 -16.70
CA VAL A 51 -7.33 5.04 -16.31
C VAL A 51 -8.83 4.88 -16.57
N THR A 52 -9.63 5.77 -16.02
CA THR A 52 -11.07 5.88 -16.26
C THR A 52 -11.46 7.36 -16.21
N ASP A 53 -12.74 7.65 -16.43
CA ASP A 53 -13.24 9.02 -16.37
C ASP A 53 -12.95 9.65 -15.00
N GLY A 54 -12.29 10.81 -15.03
CA GLY A 54 -11.90 11.54 -13.81
C GLY A 54 -10.75 10.93 -13.02
N ARG A 55 -10.14 9.85 -13.51
CA ARG A 55 -9.08 9.12 -12.82
C ARG A 55 -7.91 8.88 -13.75
N ALA A 56 -6.75 9.43 -13.42
CA ALA A 56 -5.56 9.32 -14.26
C ALA A 56 -4.28 9.33 -13.43
N ASN A 57 -3.32 8.52 -13.87
CA ASN A 57 -1.94 8.59 -13.37
C ASN A 57 -1.21 9.80 -13.94
N LEU A 58 -0.13 10.21 -13.29
CA LEU A 58 0.77 11.23 -13.80
C LEU A 58 2.20 10.69 -13.79
N ILE A 59 2.90 10.80 -14.92
CA ILE A 59 4.29 10.44 -15.07
C ILE A 59 5.10 11.69 -15.42
N ALA A 60 6.15 11.97 -14.64
CA ALA A 60 7.06 13.09 -14.92
C ALA A 60 8.50 12.59 -14.86
N THR A 61 9.37 13.11 -15.73
CA THR A 61 10.71 12.59 -15.90
C THR A 61 11.73 13.73 -15.89
N VAL A 62 12.81 13.55 -15.12
CA VAL A 62 13.99 14.41 -15.12
C VAL A 62 15.21 13.53 -15.37
N GLY A 63 16.03 13.93 -16.31
CA GLY A 63 17.18 13.13 -16.76
C GLY A 63 16.87 12.32 -18.02
N SER A 64 17.91 11.67 -18.58
CA SER A 64 17.79 10.96 -19.87
C SER A 64 18.68 9.73 -19.98
N SER A 65 19.41 9.38 -18.92
CA SER A 65 20.34 8.25 -18.93
C SER A 65 19.96 7.22 -17.86
N GLN A 66 20.65 6.09 -17.88
CA GLN A 66 20.55 5.08 -16.83
C GLN A 66 21.53 5.43 -15.68
N PRO A 67 21.25 4.98 -14.44
CA PRO A 67 20.09 4.20 -14.04
C PRO A 67 18.82 5.05 -13.91
N VAL A 68 17.66 4.39 -13.96
CA VAL A 68 16.35 5.01 -13.77
C VAL A 68 15.81 4.65 -12.40
N ILE A 69 15.63 5.65 -11.55
CA ILE A 69 14.92 5.46 -10.28
C ILE A 69 13.45 5.91 -10.43
N GLY A 70 12.53 5.00 -10.15
CA GLY A 70 11.13 5.36 -9.97
C GLY A 70 10.90 5.92 -8.58
N ILE A 71 10.17 7.02 -8.50
CA ILE A 71 9.69 7.58 -7.24
C ILE A 71 8.18 7.68 -7.34
N SER A 72 7.45 7.06 -6.40
CA SER A 72 6.02 6.84 -6.58
C SER A 72 5.21 7.07 -5.32
N GLY A 73 3.98 7.48 -5.54
CA GLY A 73 2.97 7.60 -4.51
C GLY A 73 1.57 7.67 -5.12
N HIS A 74 0.56 7.33 -4.30
CA HIS A 74 -0.82 7.37 -4.75
C HIS A 74 -1.50 8.71 -4.42
N MET A 75 -2.46 9.07 -5.27
CA MET A 75 -3.21 10.34 -5.15
C MET A 75 -4.54 10.17 -4.43
N ASP A 76 -5.06 8.94 -4.36
CA ASP A 76 -6.32 8.67 -3.69
C ASP A 76 -6.16 8.62 -2.18
N VAL A 77 -7.27 8.83 -1.49
CA VAL A 77 -7.38 8.70 -0.03
C VAL A 77 -8.60 7.84 0.31
N VAL A 78 -8.59 7.27 1.51
CA VAL A 78 -9.76 6.56 2.03
C VAL A 78 -10.81 7.55 2.53
N SER A 79 -12.05 7.06 2.73
CA SER A 79 -13.12 7.88 3.30
C SER A 79 -12.72 8.50 4.64
N GLU A 80 -13.18 9.72 4.89
CA GLU A 80 -13.04 10.40 6.18
C GLU A 80 -13.88 9.75 7.29
N GLY A 81 -14.78 8.86 6.93
CA GLY A 81 -15.74 8.29 7.88
C GLY A 81 -16.76 9.32 8.31
N ASN A 82 -17.10 9.36 9.60
CA ASN A 82 -18.01 10.38 10.13
C ASN A 82 -17.29 11.72 10.25
N HIS A 83 -17.67 12.67 9.41
CA HIS A 83 -17.08 14.01 9.36
C HIS A 83 -17.19 14.74 10.72
N ASP A 84 -18.27 14.51 11.46
CA ASP A 84 -18.51 15.15 12.75
C ASP A 84 -17.52 14.71 13.84
N ASP A 85 -16.85 13.57 13.66
CA ASP A 85 -15.84 13.08 14.59
C ASP A 85 -14.47 13.78 14.42
N TRP A 86 -14.30 14.54 13.33
CA TRP A 86 -13.06 15.28 13.09
C TRP A 86 -13.02 16.60 13.85
N THR A 87 -11.87 16.90 14.45
CA THR A 87 -11.62 18.18 15.12
C THR A 87 -11.52 19.32 14.11
N TYR A 88 -10.89 19.07 12.96
CA TYR A 88 -10.75 20.00 11.84
C TYR A 88 -11.38 19.41 10.60
N ASP A 89 -11.73 20.24 9.62
CA ASP A 89 -12.20 19.75 8.32
C ASP A 89 -11.18 18.78 7.71
N PRO A 90 -11.55 17.54 7.38
CA PRO A 90 -10.62 16.55 6.83
C PRO A 90 -10.01 16.95 5.48
N PHE A 91 -10.61 17.88 4.75
CA PHE A 91 -10.14 18.34 3.44
C PHE A 91 -9.60 19.78 3.45
N THR A 92 -9.28 20.29 4.63
CA THR A 92 -8.61 21.58 4.82
C THR A 92 -7.41 21.37 5.72
N LEU A 93 -6.21 21.36 5.16
CA LEU A 93 -5.00 21.14 5.96
C LEU A 93 -4.89 22.20 7.06
N THR A 94 -4.87 21.76 8.31
CA THR A 94 -4.87 22.65 9.47
C THR A 94 -3.66 22.37 10.35
N GLU A 95 -2.84 23.41 10.60
CA GLU A 95 -1.68 23.29 11.47
C GLU A 95 -2.08 23.58 12.92
N ASN A 96 -1.71 22.69 13.83
CA ASN A 96 -1.84 22.88 15.26
C ASN A 96 -0.71 22.17 16.00
N GLN A 97 0.01 22.89 16.85
CA GLN A 97 1.09 22.37 17.69
C GLN A 97 2.14 21.55 16.92
N GLY A 98 2.50 21.98 15.72
CA GLY A 98 3.50 21.34 14.90
C GLY A 98 3.01 20.17 14.06
N TYR A 99 1.72 19.90 14.05
CA TYR A 99 1.10 18.84 13.24
C TYR A 99 0.20 19.44 12.16
N LEU A 100 0.19 18.80 11.00
CA LEU A 100 -0.67 19.17 9.88
C LEU A 100 -1.77 18.11 9.77
N TYR A 101 -3.01 18.53 10.00
CA TYR A 101 -4.18 17.65 10.06
C TYR A 101 -4.96 17.69 8.74
N GLY A 102 -5.33 16.51 8.24
CA GLY A 102 -6.14 16.34 7.05
C GLY A 102 -6.13 14.91 6.55
N ARG A 103 -7.19 14.50 5.83
CA ARG A 103 -7.22 13.19 5.19
C ARG A 103 -6.20 13.15 4.05
N GLY A 104 -5.27 12.21 4.10
CA GLY A 104 -4.14 12.11 3.20
C GLY A 104 -2.86 12.78 3.70
N ALA A 105 -2.90 13.50 4.81
CA ALA A 105 -1.72 14.14 5.40
C ALA A 105 -0.63 13.13 5.79
N ALA A 106 -1.01 11.91 6.19
CA ALA A 106 -0.08 10.81 6.39
C ALA A 106 -0.08 9.85 5.20
N ASP A 107 -1.25 9.45 4.72
CA ASP A 107 -1.41 8.40 3.71
C ASP A 107 -2.14 8.94 2.46
N MET A 108 -1.40 9.33 1.40
CA MET A 108 0.04 9.55 1.44
C MET A 108 0.43 10.85 0.72
N LYS A 109 -0.45 11.86 0.79
CA LYS A 109 -0.23 13.14 0.08
C LYS A 109 1.01 13.88 0.58
N SER A 110 1.39 13.72 1.86
CA SER A 110 2.65 14.31 2.35
C SER A 110 3.87 13.68 1.69
N GLY A 111 3.92 12.36 1.60
CA GLY A 111 4.99 11.66 0.89
C GLY A 111 5.02 12.02 -0.60
N LEU A 112 3.86 12.05 -1.23
CA LEU A 112 3.73 12.39 -2.65
C LEU A 112 4.18 13.83 -2.92
N ALA A 113 3.75 14.79 -2.10
CA ALA A 113 4.18 16.17 -2.20
C ALA A 113 5.69 16.32 -1.99
N ALA A 114 6.24 15.61 -0.99
CA ALA A 114 7.67 15.64 -0.71
C ALA A 114 8.50 15.12 -1.90
N LEU A 115 8.05 14.06 -2.57
CA LEU A 115 8.69 13.55 -3.79
C LEU A 115 8.63 14.57 -4.93
N ALA A 116 7.47 15.19 -5.14
CA ALA A 116 7.29 16.18 -6.20
C ALA A 116 8.18 17.41 -5.97
N ILE A 117 8.25 17.89 -4.74
CA ILE A 117 9.10 19.02 -4.36
C ILE A 117 10.58 18.66 -4.55
N ALA A 118 10.99 17.45 -4.12
CA ALA A 118 12.35 16.99 -4.31
C ALA A 118 12.73 16.93 -5.79
N LEU A 119 11.83 16.47 -6.65
CA LEU A 119 12.04 16.44 -8.10
C LEU A 119 12.32 17.86 -8.65
N ILE A 120 11.52 18.84 -8.24
CA ILE A 120 11.69 20.26 -8.63
C ILE A 120 13.05 20.78 -8.13
N GLU A 121 13.37 20.59 -6.86
CA GLU A 121 14.61 21.06 -6.26
C GLU A 121 15.85 20.44 -6.91
N ILE A 122 15.80 19.15 -7.20
CA ILE A 122 16.92 18.46 -7.88
C ILE A 122 17.10 19.01 -9.29
N LYS A 123 16.03 19.18 -10.05
CA LYS A 123 16.08 19.72 -11.42
C LYS A 123 16.63 21.13 -11.42
N GLU A 124 16.15 22.01 -10.56
CA GLU A 124 16.56 23.41 -10.49
C GLU A 124 17.99 23.58 -9.97
N SER A 125 18.45 22.67 -9.09
CA SER A 125 19.81 22.74 -8.54
C SER A 125 20.91 22.42 -9.56
N GLY A 126 20.57 21.70 -10.62
CA GLY A 126 21.56 21.21 -11.59
C GLY A 126 22.53 20.18 -11.03
N LYS A 127 22.24 19.60 -9.85
CA LYS A 127 23.14 18.63 -9.18
C LYS A 127 23.07 17.23 -9.76
N LEU A 128 22.03 16.91 -10.54
CA LEU A 128 21.91 15.60 -11.15
C LEU A 128 22.90 15.50 -12.33
N THR A 129 23.92 14.66 -12.16
CA THR A 129 24.98 14.51 -13.17
C THR A 129 24.75 13.31 -14.09
N GLN A 130 23.97 12.34 -13.67
CA GLN A 130 23.63 11.14 -14.45
C GLN A 130 22.34 10.52 -13.92
N GLY A 131 21.78 9.61 -14.70
CA GLY A 131 20.58 8.90 -14.35
C GLY A 131 19.29 9.64 -14.68
N THR A 132 18.20 9.01 -14.39
CA THR A 132 16.84 9.51 -14.63
C THR A 132 15.99 9.30 -13.39
N ILE A 133 15.18 10.30 -13.06
CA ILE A 133 14.15 10.21 -12.02
C ILE A 133 12.80 10.14 -12.73
N LYS A 134 12.04 9.08 -12.49
CA LYS A 134 10.70 8.91 -13.02
C LYS A 134 9.70 9.01 -11.87
N PHE A 135 8.99 10.14 -11.80
CA PHE A 135 7.91 10.37 -10.83
C PHE A 135 6.63 9.75 -11.36
N MET A 136 5.98 8.91 -10.54
CA MET A 136 4.73 8.23 -10.91
C MET A 136 3.71 8.43 -9.79
N ALA A 137 2.72 9.29 -10.04
CA ALA A 137 1.57 9.46 -9.16
C ALA A 137 0.44 8.56 -9.65
N THR A 138 -0.14 7.76 -8.76
CA THR A 138 -1.03 6.66 -9.14
C THR A 138 -2.46 6.85 -8.66
N VAL A 139 -3.36 6.11 -9.33
CA VAL A 139 -4.78 6.04 -9.05
C VAL A 139 -5.08 4.79 -8.21
N GLY A 140 -5.96 4.93 -7.21
CA GLY A 140 -6.70 3.81 -6.62
C GLY A 140 -5.88 2.81 -5.80
N GLU A 141 -4.76 3.22 -5.22
CA GLU A 141 -3.92 2.30 -4.43
C GLU A 141 -4.69 1.69 -3.25
N GLU A 142 -5.55 2.46 -2.63
CA GLU A 142 -6.32 2.05 -1.44
C GLU A 142 -7.45 1.06 -1.76
N MET A 143 -7.69 0.78 -3.03
CA MET A 143 -8.74 -0.14 -3.47
C MET A 143 -8.13 -1.24 -4.36
N GLU A 144 -8.32 -1.15 -5.66
CA GLU A 144 -7.98 -2.21 -6.63
C GLU A 144 -6.58 -2.04 -7.22
N GLN A 145 -5.91 -0.93 -6.94
CA GLN A 145 -4.60 -0.56 -7.51
C GLN A 145 -4.62 -0.51 -9.04
N SER A 146 -5.71 -0.02 -9.61
CA SER A 146 -5.87 0.06 -11.06
C SER A 146 -4.83 0.96 -11.73
N GLY A 147 -4.36 2.00 -11.03
CA GLY A 147 -3.33 2.91 -11.56
C GLY A 147 -1.99 2.23 -11.76
N SER A 148 -1.44 1.60 -10.76
CA SER A 148 -0.15 0.90 -10.87
C SER A 148 -0.24 -0.32 -11.78
N GLN A 149 -1.38 -1.00 -11.81
CA GLN A 149 -1.60 -2.09 -12.76
C GLN A 149 -1.49 -1.59 -14.19
N GLN A 150 -2.12 -0.46 -14.53
CA GLN A 150 -2.05 0.12 -15.87
C GLN A 150 -0.64 0.60 -16.21
N LEU A 151 0.08 1.18 -15.26
CA LEU A 151 1.48 1.57 -15.49
C LEU A 151 2.34 0.36 -15.85
N PHE A 152 2.15 -0.75 -15.17
CA PHE A 152 2.86 -2.00 -15.50
C PHE A 152 2.45 -2.49 -16.90
N GLU A 153 1.16 -2.60 -17.19
CA GLU A 153 0.64 -3.13 -18.45
C GLU A 153 1.09 -2.30 -19.66
N LYS A 154 1.20 -0.98 -19.50
CA LYS A 154 1.66 -0.07 -20.57
C LYS A 154 3.18 0.04 -20.67
N GLY A 155 3.93 -0.66 -19.80
CA GLY A 155 5.38 -0.69 -19.87
C GLY A 155 6.09 0.48 -19.19
N TYR A 156 5.40 1.33 -18.44
CA TYR A 156 6.04 2.45 -17.76
C TYR A 156 7.03 2.04 -16.66
N ALA A 157 6.90 0.83 -16.14
CA ALA A 157 7.80 0.30 -15.11
C ALA A 157 8.95 -0.55 -15.68
N ASP A 158 8.98 -0.80 -17.00
CA ASP A 158 9.92 -1.73 -17.63
C ASP A 158 11.37 -1.25 -17.51
N ASP A 159 11.60 0.06 -17.61
CA ASP A 159 12.94 0.65 -17.59
C ASP A 159 13.45 0.98 -16.18
N LEU A 160 12.68 0.70 -15.14
CA LEU A 160 13.10 0.99 -13.78
C LEU A 160 14.28 0.12 -13.35
N ASP A 161 15.29 0.76 -12.79
CA ASP A 161 16.45 0.12 -12.15
C ASP A 161 16.36 0.13 -10.63
N ALA A 162 15.51 0.98 -10.08
CA ALA A 162 15.21 1.06 -8.63
C ALA A 162 13.84 1.69 -8.43
N LEU A 163 13.23 1.46 -7.27
CA LEU A 163 11.93 2.04 -6.91
C LEU A 163 11.92 2.52 -5.46
N LEU A 164 11.52 3.77 -5.27
CA LEU A 164 11.23 4.39 -3.98
C LEU A 164 9.76 4.74 -3.91
N ILE A 165 9.06 4.25 -2.89
CA ILE A 165 7.66 4.59 -2.62
C ILE A 165 7.59 5.38 -1.32
N ALA A 166 6.88 6.52 -1.32
CA ALA A 166 6.82 7.44 -0.18
C ALA A 166 5.60 7.21 0.72
N GLU A 167 5.19 5.95 0.88
CA GLU A 167 4.11 5.57 1.82
C GLU A 167 4.50 5.90 3.27
N PRO A 168 3.53 6.15 4.16
CA PRO A 168 3.81 6.47 5.56
C PRO A 168 4.39 5.26 6.29
N SER A 169 5.68 5.30 6.54
CA SER A 169 6.41 4.21 7.18
C SER A 169 7.34 4.67 8.30
N PHE A 170 7.59 5.98 8.40
CA PHE A 170 8.54 6.51 9.39
C PHE A 170 8.23 5.98 10.81
N PRO A 171 9.21 5.44 11.55
CA PRO A 171 10.65 5.43 11.28
C PRO A 171 11.18 4.15 10.61
N SER A 172 10.35 3.38 9.93
CA SER A 172 10.75 2.12 9.28
C SER A 172 11.13 2.33 7.82
N LEU A 173 12.30 1.83 7.45
CA LEU A 173 12.70 1.67 6.05
C LEU A 173 12.28 0.26 5.62
N VAL A 174 11.41 0.18 4.65
CA VAL A 174 10.74 -1.06 4.27
C VAL A 174 11.25 -1.52 2.91
N TYR A 175 11.76 -2.74 2.84
CA TYR A 175 12.34 -3.30 1.60
C TYR A 175 11.53 -4.42 0.99
N ALA A 176 10.47 -4.91 1.65
CA ALA A 176 9.65 -6.01 1.20
C ALA A 176 8.30 -5.98 1.91
N HIS A 177 7.27 -6.59 1.32
CA HIS A 177 5.97 -6.69 1.99
C HIS A 177 5.20 -7.95 1.56
N LYS A 178 4.22 -8.29 2.37
CA LYS A 178 3.29 -9.38 2.06
C LYS A 178 2.42 -9.03 0.85
N GLY A 179 1.79 -10.06 0.28
CA GLY A 179 0.71 -9.89 -0.67
C GLY A 179 -0.63 -9.74 0.03
N SER A 180 -1.67 -9.47 -0.74
CA SER A 180 -3.03 -9.39 -0.24
C SER A 180 -4.01 -9.90 -1.28
N MET A 181 -4.96 -10.73 -0.82
CA MET A 181 -6.05 -11.23 -1.65
C MET A 181 -7.36 -11.03 -0.93
N ASP A 182 -8.38 -10.60 -1.64
CA ASP A 182 -9.74 -10.48 -1.11
C ASP A 182 -10.68 -11.38 -1.91
N PHE A 183 -11.33 -12.30 -1.21
CA PHE A 183 -12.31 -13.23 -1.77
C PHE A 183 -13.70 -12.95 -1.26
N ARG A 184 -14.67 -12.98 -2.16
CA ARG A 184 -16.09 -13.07 -1.82
C ARG A 184 -16.64 -14.41 -2.28
N ILE A 185 -17.17 -15.18 -1.33
CA ILE A 185 -17.81 -16.47 -1.60
C ILE A 185 -19.32 -16.27 -1.52
N LYS A 186 -20.00 -16.60 -2.60
CA LYS A 186 -21.44 -16.50 -2.69
C LYS A 186 -22.05 -17.88 -2.66
N SER A 187 -23.04 -18.10 -1.78
CA SER A 187 -23.80 -19.34 -1.70
C SER A 187 -25.23 -19.09 -2.15
N LYS A 188 -25.69 -19.86 -3.11
CA LYS A 188 -27.04 -19.80 -3.64
C LYS A 188 -27.86 -20.98 -3.15
N GLY A 189 -29.09 -20.71 -2.71
CA GLY A 189 -30.04 -21.72 -2.29
C GLY A 189 -31.39 -21.52 -2.94
N ARG A 190 -32.40 -22.06 -2.31
CA ARG A 190 -33.80 -21.92 -2.73
C ARG A 190 -34.68 -21.74 -1.49
N ALA A 191 -35.47 -20.68 -1.46
CA ALA A 191 -36.32 -20.35 -0.34
C ALA A 191 -37.47 -21.36 -0.24
N SER A 192 -37.87 -21.64 0.98
CA SER A 192 -39.10 -22.34 1.33
C SER A 192 -39.48 -21.96 2.76
N HIS A 193 -40.70 -22.36 3.17
CA HIS A 193 -41.08 -22.21 4.58
C HIS A 193 -40.19 -23.08 5.47
N SER A 194 -39.74 -22.54 6.60
CA SER A 194 -38.76 -23.23 7.47
C SER A 194 -39.30 -24.56 8.05
N SER A 195 -40.58 -24.74 8.12
CA SER A 195 -41.23 -26.01 8.58
C SER A 195 -41.20 -27.15 7.54
N ILE A 196 -40.90 -26.83 6.29
CA ILE A 196 -40.82 -27.79 5.18
C ILE A 196 -39.51 -27.58 4.41
N PRO A 197 -38.35 -27.67 5.09
CA PRO A 197 -37.06 -27.30 4.50
C PRO A 197 -36.65 -28.16 3.29
N PHE A 198 -37.21 -29.36 3.18
CA PHE A 198 -36.92 -30.25 2.06
C PHE A 198 -37.47 -29.74 0.72
N LEU A 199 -38.34 -28.72 0.71
CA LEU A 199 -38.81 -28.05 -0.50
C LEU A 199 -37.90 -26.91 -0.92
N GLY A 200 -36.95 -26.51 -0.06
CA GLY A 200 -35.94 -25.48 -0.35
C GLY A 200 -34.54 -26.06 -0.38
N GLN A 201 -33.58 -25.16 -0.44
CA GLN A 201 -32.14 -25.46 -0.31
C GLN A 201 -31.49 -24.35 0.51
N ASN A 202 -30.99 -24.70 1.69
CA ASN A 202 -30.41 -23.74 2.61
C ASN A 202 -29.07 -23.24 2.08
N ALA A 203 -28.90 -21.92 1.89
CA ALA A 203 -27.67 -21.32 1.42
C ALA A 203 -26.65 -21.13 2.55
N ILE A 204 -27.08 -20.99 3.81
CA ILE A 204 -26.19 -20.73 4.95
C ILE A 204 -25.38 -21.97 5.33
N LYS A 205 -26.03 -23.12 5.45
CA LYS A 205 -25.39 -24.35 5.94
C LYS A 205 -24.14 -24.73 5.13
N PRO A 206 -24.21 -24.87 3.79
CA PRO A 206 -23.01 -25.25 3.02
C PRO A 206 -21.92 -24.17 3.06
N LEU A 207 -22.28 -22.90 3.22
CA LEU A 207 -21.29 -21.83 3.37
C LEU A 207 -20.54 -21.95 4.69
N LEU A 208 -21.25 -22.23 5.80
CA LEU A 208 -20.61 -22.45 7.11
C LEU A 208 -19.70 -23.68 7.09
N GLU A 209 -20.09 -24.75 6.41
CA GLU A 209 -19.25 -25.94 6.24
C GLU A 209 -17.98 -25.60 5.45
N PHE A 210 -18.10 -24.81 4.39
CA PHE A 210 -16.96 -24.33 3.61
C PHE A 210 -16.00 -23.50 4.49
N ILE A 211 -16.53 -22.55 5.25
CA ILE A 211 -15.74 -21.69 6.16
C ILE A 211 -14.99 -22.55 7.17
N GLN A 212 -15.66 -23.53 7.77
CA GLN A 212 -15.04 -24.44 8.73
C GLN A 212 -13.91 -25.24 8.11
N ASN A 213 -14.13 -25.79 6.93
CA ASN A 213 -13.12 -26.60 6.22
C ASN A 213 -11.89 -25.76 5.84
N ILE A 214 -12.09 -24.56 5.33
CA ILE A 214 -11.00 -23.64 5.00
C ILE A 214 -10.21 -23.26 6.25
N ASN A 215 -10.88 -22.96 7.36
CA ASN A 215 -10.22 -22.59 8.61
C ASN A 215 -9.40 -23.76 9.17
N GLN A 216 -9.89 -24.99 9.07
CA GLN A 216 -9.13 -26.17 9.50
C GLN A 216 -7.88 -26.37 8.66
N GLU A 217 -7.97 -26.18 7.35
CA GLU A 217 -6.81 -26.26 6.46
C GLU A 217 -5.80 -25.15 6.73
N TYR A 218 -6.29 -23.94 6.99
CA TYR A 218 -5.45 -22.80 7.36
C TYR A 218 -4.64 -23.10 8.65
N GLU A 219 -5.26 -23.71 9.66
CA GLU A 219 -4.56 -24.11 10.87
C GLU A 219 -3.41 -25.10 10.58
N LYS A 220 -3.63 -26.05 9.68
CA LYS A 220 -2.57 -26.99 9.24
C LYS A 220 -1.45 -26.25 8.51
N ILE A 221 -1.79 -25.32 7.64
CA ILE A 221 -0.81 -24.51 6.90
C ILE A 221 0.04 -23.71 7.87
N MET A 222 -0.55 -23.07 8.88
CA MET A 222 0.19 -22.32 9.91
C MET A 222 1.21 -23.20 10.66
N GLN A 223 0.90 -24.48 10.86
CA GLN A 223 1.78 -25.42 11.57
C GLN A 223 2.90 -25.95 10.68
N THR A 224 2.66 -26.08 9.39
CA THR A 224 3.56 -26.79 8.46
C THR A 224 4.35 -25.87 7.54
N VAL A 225 3.82 -24.70 7.21
CA VAL A 225 4.48 -23.75 6.32
C VAL A 225 5.00 -22.58 7.16
N LYS A 226 6.31 -22.51 7.32
CA LYS A 226 6.96 -21.44 8.06
C LYS A 226 7.38 -20.33 7.12
N GLY A 227 7.08 -19.08 7.49
CA GLY A 227 7.51 -17.90 6.75
C GLY A 227 8.92 -17.52 7.18
N GLU A 228 9.89 -17.67 6.28
CA GLU A 228 11.29 -17.33 6.52
C GLU A 228 11.81 -16.24 5.60
N SER A 229 11.16 -16.04 4.45
CA SER A 229 11.59 -15.08 3.43
C SER A 229 11.41 -13.62 3.87
N LEU A 230 10.42 -13.34 4.73
CA LEU A 230 10.18 -12.01 5.28
C LEU A 230 10.55 -12.02 6.76
N ASP A 231 11.67 -11.40 7.11
CA ASP A 231 12.18 -11.38 8.50
C ASP A 231 11.63 -10.16 9.25
N PHE A 232 10.63 -10.41 10.10
CA PHE A 232 10.00 -9.37 10.93
C PHE A 232 10.66 -9.20 12.31
N SER A 233 11.84 -9.75 12.54
CA SER A 233 12.49 -9.70 13.86
C SER A 233 12.67 -8.26 14.39
N ASN A 234 13.06 -7.32 13.54
CA ASN A 234 13.24 -5.91 13.94
C ASN A 234 11.92 -5.25 14.31
N MET A 235 10.85 -5.54 13.57
CA MET A 235 9.50 -5.03 13.88
C MET A 235 9.00 -5.59 15.22
N ILE A 236 9.16 -6.88 15.45
CA ILE A 236 8.73 -7.54 16.69
C ILE A 236 9.50 -7.04 17.90
N ASN A 237 10.83 -6.83 17.76
CA ASN A 237 11.63 -6.22 18.83
C ASN A 237 11.10 -4.86 19.24
N LYS A 238 10.67 -4.06 18.28
CA LYS A 238 10.11 -2.72 18.54
C LYS A 238 8.73 -2.78 19.18
N LEU A 239 7.92 -3.80 18.88
CA LEU A 239 6.57 -3.98 19.40
C LEU A 239 6.51 -4.81 20.68
N GLU A 240 7.63 -5.27 21.23
CA GLU A 240 7.70 -6.22 22.35
C GLU A 240 6.83 -5.80 23.54
N ASN A 241 6.86 -4.53 23.91
CA ASN A 241 6.11 -3.99 25.03
C ASN A 241 4.60 -3.80 24.75
N GLN A 242 4.18 -3.95 23.49
CA GLN A 242 2.79 -3.80 23.07
C GLN A 242 2.10 -5.14 22.83
N LEU A 243 2.82 -6.24 22.94
CA LEU A 243 2.26 -7.57 22.74
C LEU A 243 1.31 -7.94 23.89
N PRO A 244 0.18 -8.62 23.58
CA PRO A 244 -0.67 -9.19 24.63
C PRO A 244 0.11 -10.11 25.56
N SER A 245 -0.24 -10.14 26.83
CA SER A 245 0.49 -10.89 27.87
C SER A 245 0.58 -12.40 27.61
N HIS A 246 -0.37 -12.95 26.85
CA HIS A 246 -0.42 -14.39 26.52
C HIS A 246 0.33 -14.76 25.25
N ILE A 247 0.93 -13.77 24.55
CA ILE A 247 1.68 -14.01 23.32
C ILE A 247 3.15 -13.70 23.57
N THR A 248 4.00 -14.71 23.37
CA THR A 248 5.45 -14.53 23.46
C THR A 248 5.95 -13.80 22.19
N LYS A 249 7.11 -13.17 22.31
CA LYS A 249 7.79 -12.51 21.21
C LYS A 249 8.07 -13.49 20.04
N GLU A 250 8.51 -14.70 20.36
CA GLU A 250 8.79 -15.75 19.37
C GLU A 250 7.50 -16.18 18.65
N LYS A 251 6.40 -16.32 19.39
CA LYS A 251 5.11 -16.67 18.77
C LYS A 251 4.57 -15.55 17.89
N ALA A 252 4.69 -14.30 18.32
CA ALA A 252 4.29 -13.15 17.53
C ALA A 252 5.08 -13.07 16.20
N GLN A 253 6.38 -13.32 16.25
CA GLN A 253 7.21 -13.36 15.04
C GLN A 253 6.80 -14.49 14.09
N GLU A 254 6.55 -15.69 14.63
CA GLU A 254 6.05 -16.81 13.85
C GLU A 254 4.73 -16.49 13.14
N LEU A 255 3.79 -15.89 13.86
CA LEU A 255 2.48 -15.53 13.32
C LEU A 255 2.58 -14.45 12.24
N ILE A 256 3.35 -13.40 12.48
CA ILE A 256 3.45 -12.28 11.52
C ILE A 256 4.22 -12.70 10.24
N GLN A 257 5.18 -13.62 10.35
CA GLN A 257 5.97 -14.11 9.21
C GLN A 257 5.22 -15.14 8.37
N GLY A 258 4.16 -15.75 8.90
CA GLY A 258 3.38 -16.77 8.21
C GLY A 258 2.27 -16.21 7.34
N LEU A 259 1.57 -17.15 6.67
CA LEU A 259 0.32 -16.83 5.99
C LEU A 259 -0.71 -16.36 7.02
N VAL A 260 -1.44 -15.28 6.72
CA VAL A 260 -2.54 -14.80 7.57
C VAL A 260 -3.82 -14.79 6.75
N MET A 261 -4.84 -15.51 7.22
CA MET A 261 -6.15 -15.55 6.58
C MET A 261 -7.21 -15.18 7.62
N THR A 262 -8.06 -14.23 7.26
CA THR A 262 -9.16 -13.77 8.11
C THR A 262 -10.47 -13.88 7.36
N ASN A 263 -11.43 -14.62 7.92
CA ASN A 263 -12.83 -14.52 7.50
C ASN A 263 -13.40 -13.28 8.19
N SER A 264 -13.62 -12.23 7.42
CA SER A 264 -13.94 -10.90 7.96
C SER A 264 -15.43 -10.57 7.92
N ILE A 265 -16.18 -11.18 6.99
CA ILE A 265 -17.60 -10.95 6.82
C ILE A 265 -18.33 -12.29 6.58
N VAL A 266 -19.47 -12.46 7.23
CA VAL A 266 -20.45 -13.50 6.90
C VAL A 266 -21.85 -12.92 7.03
N GLN A 267 -22.68 -13.13 6.02
CA GLN A 267 -24.06 -12.62 5.96
C GLN A 267 -24.95 -13.65 5.28
N GLY A 268 -26.21 -13.73 5.69
CA GLY A 268 -27.18 -14.61 5.04
C GLY A 268 -28.51 -14.62 5.73
N GLY A 269 -29.55 -14.96 4.94
CA GLY A 269 -30.92 -15.04 5.43
C GLY A 269 -31.62 -13.68 5.49
N THR A 270 -32.95 -13.72 5.53
CA THR A 270 -33.79 -12.52 5.59
C THR A 270 -34.83 -12.58 6.68
N GLN A 271 -35.30 -13.79 7.03
CA GLN A 271 -36.41 -13.98 7.96
C GLN A 271 -36.29 -15.33 8.66
N VAL A 272 -36.61 -15.39 9.94
CA VAL A 272 -36.40 -16.59 10.78
C VAL A 272 -37.21 -17.82 10.29
N ASN A 273 -38.38 -17.60 9.70
CA ASN A 273 -39.24 -18.67 9.24
C ASN A 273 -39.13 -18.99 7.73
N SER A 274 -38.05 -18.60 7.11
CA SER A 274 -37.73 -18.89 5.72
C SER A 274 -36.38 -19.59 5.59
N VAL A 275 -36.32 -20.65 4.79
CA VAL A 275 -35.05 -21.24 4.37
C VAL A 275 -34.27 -20.20 3.56
N PRO A 276 -33.02 -19.84 3.91
CA PRO A 276 -32.29 -18.81 3.21
C PRO A 276 -31.89 -19.26 1.80
N ASP A 277 -32.10 -18.39 0.83
CA ASP A 277 -31.74 -18.62 -0.57
C ASP A 277 -30.41 -17.95 -0.98
N PHE A 278 -29.79 -17.19 -0.07
CA PHE A 278 -28.55 -16.49 -0.35
C PHE A 278 -27.75 -16.27 0.92
N ALA A 279 -26.43 -16.47 0.80
CA ALA A 279 -25.48 -16.15 1.85
C ALA A 279 -24.13 -15.79 1.22
N THR A 280 -23.31 -14.99 1.93
CA THR A 280 -21.99 -14.58 1.48
C THR A 280 -20.97 -14.64 2.62
N ALA A 281 -19.72 -14.87 2.26
CA ALA A 281 -18.59 -14.73 3.17
C ALA A 281 -17.44 -13.99 2.46
N GLU A 282 -16.70 -13.21 3.21
CA GLU A 282 -15.51 -12.54 2.66
C GLU A 282 -14.28 -12.90 3.48
N PHE A 283 -13.16 -13.04 2.77
CA PHE A 283 -11.86 -13.41 3.34
C PHE A 283 -10.81 -12.43 2.86
N ASN A 284 -9.96 -11.98 3.78
CA ASN A 284 -8.71 -11.29 3.46
C ASN A 284 -7.56 -12.25 3.75
N VAL A 285 -6.65 -12.40 2.81
CA VAL A 285 -5.48 -13.28 2.93
C VAL A 285 -4.23 -12.45 2.70
N ARG A 286 -3.32 -12.48 3.67
CA ARG A 286 -1.99 -11.86 3.55
C ARG A 286 -1.00 -12.94 3.19
N THR A 287 -0.52 -12.92 1.96
CA THR A 287 0.31 -13.97 1.39
C THR A 287 1.79 -13.73 1.59
N ILE A 288 2.55 -14.81 1.54
CA ILE A 288 4.00 -14.86 1.68
C ILE A 288 4.58 -15.68 0.52
N PRO A 289 5.88 -15.59 0.25
CA PRO A 289 6.49 -16.37 -0.84
C PRO A 289 6.32 -17.89 -0.69
N GLU A 290 6.40 -18.40 0.53
CA GLU A 290 6.28 -19.83 0.83
C GLU A 290 4.86 -20.36 0.61
N TYR A 291 3.86 -19.47 0.71
CA TYR A 291 2.46 -19.80 0.39
C TYR A 291 1.85 -18.61 -0.37
N ASN A 292 2.12 -18.59 -1.67
CA ASN A 292 1.86 -17.47 -2.54
C ASN A 292 0.40 -17.42 -3.03
N ASN A 293 0.08 -16.41 -3.81
CA ASN A 293 -1.27 -16.18 -4.30
C ASN A 293 -1.80 -17.35 -5.13
N ASN A 294 -0.95 -18.01 -5.94
CA ASN A 294 -1.38 -19.17 -6.73
C ASN A 294 -1.77 -20.34 -5.84
N LYS A 295 -1.05 -20.57 -4.74
CA LYS A 295 -1.38 -21.64 -3.78
C LYS A 295 -2.70 -21.35 -3.06
N VAL A 296 -2.95 -20.09 -2.71
CA VAL A 296 -4.23 -19.67 -2.09
C VAL A 296 -5.39 -19.85 -3.08
N LYS A 297 -5.20 -19.47 -4.35
CA LYS A 297 -6.21 -19.70 -5.40
C LYS A 297 -6.55 -21.18 -5.52
N ALA A 298 -5.53 -22.04 -5.55
CA ALA A 298 -5.72 -23.48 -5.64
C ALA A 298 -6.48 -24.03 -4.42
N LEU A 299 -6.16 -23.53 -3.23
CA LEU A 299 -6.83 -23.91 -1.99
C LEU A 299 -8.33 -23.57 -2.03
N PHE A 300 -8.68 -22.34 -2.38
CA PHE A 300 -10.09 -21.91 -2.46
C PHE A 300 -10.83 -22.69 -3.55
N ASN A 301 -10.22 -22.89 -4.71
CA ASN A 301 -10.83 -23.68 -5.80
C ASN A 301 -11.13 -25.11 -5.37
N GLU A 302 -10.19 -25.76 -4.69
CA GLU A 302 -10.36 -27.14 -4.20
C GLU A 302 -11.57 -27.26 -3.27
N TYR A 303 -11.66 -26.37 -2.28
CA TYR A 303 -12.74 -26.45 -1.28
C TYR A 303 -14.10 -26.01 -1.84
N ILE A 304 -14.13 -25.12 -2.81
CA ILE A 304 -15.37 -24.77 -3.53
C ILE A 304 -15.85 -25.93 -4.38
N GLU A 305 -14.96 -26.58 -5.14
CA GLU A 305 -15.32 -27.76 -5.93
C GLU A 305 -15.82 -28.91 -5.04
N GLN A 306 -15.17 -29.14 -3.91
CA GLN A 306 -15.58 -30.14 -2.95
C GLN A 306 -16.96 -29.85 -2.39
N ALA A 307 -17.24 -28.61 -1.99
CA ALA A 307 -18.56 -28.20 -1.49
C ALA A 307 -19.64 -28.38 -2.55
N ASN A 308 -19.37 -27.98 -3.79
CA ASN A 308 -20.32 -28.08 -4.89
C ASN A 308 -20.57 -29.53 -5.31
N HIS A 309 -19.56 -30.37 -5.23
CA HIS A 309 -19.72 -31.82 -5.44
C HIS A 309 -20.67 -32.45 -4.40
N ASN A 310 -20.67 -31.89 -3.19
CA ASN A 310 -21.54 -32.36 -2.08
C ASN A 310 -22.91 -31.65 -2.05
N GLY A 311 -23.29 -30.97 -3.13
CA GLY A 311 -24.61 -30.38 -3.30
C GLY A 311 -24.73 -28.89 -3.01
N ALA A 312 -23.66 -28.21 -2.65
CA ALA A 312 -23.66 -26.76 -2.49
C ALA A 312 -23.67 -26.06 -3.87
N SER A 313 -24.00 -24.77 -3.87
CA SER A 313 -23.90 -23.90 -5.05
C SER A 313 -23.07 -22.67 -4.67
N LEU A 314 -21.77 -22.86 -4.51
CA LEU A 314 -20.83 -21.81 -4.15
C LEU A 314 -20.12 -21.28 -5.40
N THR A 315 -20.00 -19.96 -5.46
CA THR A 315 -19.16 -19.27 -6.44
C THR A 315 -18.21 -18.34 -5.72
N GLN A 316 -17.06 -18.04 -6.34
CA GLN A 316 -16.10 -17.13 -5.77
C GLN A 316 -15.80 -15.97 -6.70
N GLU A 317 -15.52 -14.83 -6.09
CA GLU A 317 -15.04 -13.63 -6.75
C GLU A 317 -13.75 -13.22 -6.05
N LEU A 318 -12.64 -13.27 -6.77
CA LEU A 318 -11.35 -12.74 -6.31
C LEU A 318 -11.25 -11.30 -6.81
N TYR A 319 -11.51 -10.33 -5.92
CA TYR A 319 -11.59 -8.93 -6.34
C TYR A 319 -10.36 -8.11 -5.95
N LEU A 320 -9.41 -8.71 -5.21
CA LEU A 320 -8.07 -8.16 -4.98
C LEU A 320 -7.06 -9.29 -5.05
N ASP A 321 -6.00 -9.14 -5.84
CA ASP A 321 -4.97 -10.15 -6.05
C ASP A 321 -3.62 -9.46 -6.23
N LEU A 322 -2.96 -9.18 -5.11
CA LEU A 322 -1.68 -8.48 -5.07
C LEU A 322 -0.60 -9.41 -4.54
N GLU A 323 0.42 -9.65 -5.36
CA GLU A 323 1.54 -10.53 -5.00
C GLU A 323 2.44 -9.92 -3.92
N PRO A 324 3.09 -10.75 -3.09
CA PRO A 324 4.15 -10.27 -2.20
C PRO A 324 5.28 -9.59 -2.99
N VAL A 325 5.88 -8.57 -2.39
CA VAL A 325 7.12 -7.96 -2.89
C VAL A 325 8.26 -8.47 -2.04
N VAL A 326 9.14 -9.28 -2.63
CA VAL A 326 10.16 -10.04 -1.91
C VAL A 326 11.53 -9.68 -2.45
N THR A 327 11.99 -8.48 -2.09
CA THR A 327 13.37 -8.10 -2.33
C THR A 327 14.20 -8.36 -1.08
N THR A 328 15.51 -8.51 -1.25
CA THR A 328 16.39 -8.88 -0.12
C THR A 328 16.69 -7.72 0.82
N GLY A 329 16.57 -6.49 0.33
CA GLY A 329 17.01 -5.31 1.07
C GLY A 329 18.53 -5.17 1.19
N GLN A 330 19.29 -6.12 0.67
CA GLN A 330 20.76 -6.12 0.68
C GLN A 330 21.30 -5.51 -0.61
N ASN A 331 21.09 -4.21 -0.74
CA ASN A 331 21.50 -3.47 -1.91
C ASN A 331 21.84 -2.03 -1.54
N ARG A 332 22.48 -1.34 -2.46
CA ARG A 332 22.94 0.03 -2.26
C ARG A 332 21.81 1.02 -1.98
N LEU A 333 20.63 0.83 -2.59
CA LEU A 333 19.49 1.74 -2.36
C LEU A 333 19.09 1.76 -0.89
N VAL A 334 18.91 0.57 -0.29
CA VAL A 334 18.50 0.45 1.10
C VAL A 334 19.61 0.92 2.05
N GLU A 335 20.84 0.49 1.79
CA GLU A 335 22.00 0.87 2.65
C GLU A 335 22.24 2.37 2.64
N LEU A 336 22.27 2.99 1.47
CA LEU A 336 22.44 4.44 1.31
C LEU A 336 21.25 5.19 1.91
N GLY A 337 20.04 4.72 1.65
CA GLY A 337 18.82 5.31 2.22
C GLY A 337 18.83 5.31 3.74
N PHE A 338 19.29 4.24 4.34
CA PHE A 338 19.44 4.15 5.80
C PHE A 338 20.52 5.07 6.34
N ASP A 339 21.69 5.11 5.70
CA ASP A 339 22.80 5.96 6.13
C ASP A 339 22.44 7.44 6.06
N ILE A 340 21.80 7.88 5.00
CA ILE A 340 21.35 9.27 4.85
C ILE A 340 20.21 9.56 5.84
N ALA A 341 19.29 8.61 6.06
CA ALA A 341 18.21 8.77 7.04
C ALA A 341 18.75 9.03 8.45
N LYS A 342 19.85 8.37 8.85
CA LYS A 342 20.47 8.60 10.15
C LYS A 342 20.93 10.04 10.35
N SER A 343 21.39 10.72 9.31
CA SER A 343 21.81 12.12 9.40
C SER A 343 20.65 13.10 9.44
N HIS A 344 19.50 12.75 8.85
CA HIS A 344 18.30 13.60 8.84
C HIS A 344 17.39 13.39 10.05
N PHE A 345 17.31 12.16 10.59
CA PHE A 345 16.31 11.76 11.58
C PHE A 345 16.90 11.23 12.89
N SER A 346 18.19 11.48 13.16
CA SER A 346 18.93 10.87 14.27
C SER A 346 18.39 11.17 15.67
N ASN A 347 17.64 12.24 15.84
CA ASN A 347 17.20 12.74 17.15
C ASN A 347 15.74 12.40 17.48
N GLU A 348 15.02 11.73 16.61
CA GLU A 348 13.55 11.60 16.78
C GLU A 348 13.11 10.21 17.17
N ARG A 349 13.57 9.17 16.50
CA ARG A 349 13.17 7.78 16.77
C ARG A 349 14.21 6.81 16.22
N ASP A 350 14.25 5.62 16.79
CA ASP A 350 15.08 4.53 16.30
C ASP A 350 14.63 4.08 14.91
N LEU A 351 15.45 4.33 13.90
CA LEU A 351 15.22 3.84 12.54
C LEU A 351 15.42 2.33 12.51
N ILE A 352 14.54 1.63 11.82
CA ILE A 352 14.67 0.19 11.60
C ILE A 352 14.52 -0.15 10.12
N ILE A 353 15.16 -1.24 9.71
CA ILE A 353 14.99 -1.85 8.38
C ILE A 353 14.16 -3.10 8.57
N THR A 354 13.04 -3.22 7.86
CA THR A 354 12.07 -4.30 8.08
C THR A 354 11.20 -4.50 6.84
N PRO A 355 10.66 -5.70 6.61
CA PRO A 355 9.48 -5.84 5.76
C PRO A 355 8.24 -5.28 6.45
N THR A 356 7.14 -5.14 5.71
CA THR A 356 5.84 -4.75 6.26
C THR A 356 4.74 -5.74 5.88
N VAL A 357 3.67 -5.75 6.67
CA VAL A 357 2.46 -6.53 6.38
C VAL A 357 1.52 -5.82 5.41
N ALA A 358 1.68 -4.51 5.23
CA ALA A 358 0.89 -3.72 4.30
C ALA A 358 1.29 -4.00 2.86
N VAL A 359 0.36 -3.80 1.92
CA VAL A 359 0.64 -3.85 0.48
C VAL A 359 0.77 -2.45 -0.08
N THR A 360 1.50 -2.32 -1.17
CA THR A 360 1.70 -1.06 -1.89
C THR A 360 1.57 -1.26 -3.39
N ASP A 361 1.65 -0.19 -4.15
CA ASP A 361 1.73 -0.24 -5.61
C ASP A 361 2.93 -1.04 -6.13
N ALA A 362 3.92 -1.33 -5.29
CA ALA A 362 5.06 -2.16 -5.68
C ALA A 362 4.64 -3.55 -6.15
N SER A 363 3.54 -4.10 -5.65
CA SER A 363 3.01 -5.38 -6.15
C SER A 363 2.80 -5.38 -7.66
N ASN A 364 2.34 -4.28 -8.23
CA ASN A 364 2.16 -4.12 -9.66
C ASN A 364 3.42 -3.60 -10.37
N LEU A 365 4.06 -2.59 -9.81
CA LEU A 365 5.22 -1.94 -10.45
C LEU A 365 6.44 -2.84 -10.54
N LEU A 366 6.58 -3.82 -9.65
CA LEU A 366 7.72 -4.73 -9.61
C LEU A 366 7.44 -6.11 -10.21
N LYS A 367 6.29 -6.30 -10.86
CA LYS A 367 6.01 -7.55 -11.56
C LYS A 367 7.12 -7.86 -12.58
N GLY A 368 7.63 -9.09 -12.53
CA GLY A 368 8.71 -9.53 -13.41
C GLY A 368 10.12 -9.14 -12.96
N LYS A 369 10.25 -8.37 -11.88
CA LYS A 369 11.56 -8.08 -11.26
C LYS A 369 11.91 -9.20 -10.27
N ASP A 370 13.21 -9.45 -10.09
CA ASP A 370 13.67 -10.49 -9.16
C ASP A 370 13.95 -9.94 -7.76
N GLU A 371 14.39 -10.80 -6.86
CA GLU A 371 14.68 -10.48 -5.45
C GLU A 371 15.83 -9.49 -5.26
N ASN A 372 16.66 -9.28 -6.27
CA ASN A 372 17.79 -8.36 -6.21
C ASN A 372 17.42 -6.94 -6.66
N PHE A 373 16.18 -6.73 -7.08
CA PHE A 373 15.73 -5.41 -7.51
C PHE A 373 15.75 -4.44 -6.31
N PRO A 374 16.41 -3.26 -6.45
CA PRO A 374 16.45 -2.28 -5.38
C PRO A 374 15.08 -1.63 -5.16
N PHE A 375 14.46 -1.93 -4.04
CA PHE A 375 13.17 -1.38 -3.63
C PHE A 375 13.24 -0.84 -2.21
N LEU A 376 12.69 0.35 -1.99
CA LEU A 376 12.56 0.96 -0.68
C LEU A 376 11.22 1.69 -0.57
N MET A 377 10.51 1.44 0.52
CA MET A 377 9.37 2.23 0.95
C MET A 377 9.80 3.03 2.18
N PHE A 378 9.78 4.35 2.07
CA PHE A 378 10.12 5.22 3.19
C PHE A 378 9.50 6.60 2.99
N GLY A 379 8.59 6.98 3.89
CA GLY A 379 7.87 8.24 3.79
C GLY A 379 7.41 8.78 5.14
N PRO A 380 7.00 10.05 5.15
CA PRO A 380 6.59 10.74 6.37
C PRO A 380 5.26 10.23 6.89
N GLY A 381 5.09 10.33 8.20
CA GLY A 381 3.84 10.00 8.88
C GLY A 381 3.74 8.56 9.33
N ASN A 382 2.75 8.35 10.14
CA ASN A 382 2.31 7.05 10.64
C ASN A 382 0.82 7.15 10.99
N GLY A 383 0.18 6.05 11.38
CA GLY A 383 -1.23 6.06 11.76
C GLY A 383 -2.19 6.39 10.61
N PRO A 384 -2.08 5.72 9.46
CA PRO A 384 -3.00 5.93 8.35
C PRO A 384 -4.44 5.51 8.70
N HIS A 385 -5.41 6.00 7.90
CA HIS A 385 -6.83 5.63 7.98
C HIS A 385 -7.55 6.03 9.27
N GLN A 386 -6.97 6.94 10.06
CA GLN A 386 -7.55 7.39 11.32
C GLN A 386 -8.33 8.70 11.16
N ILE A 387 -9.27 8.91 12.08
CA ILE A 387 -9.89 10.22 12.30
C ILE A 387 -8.81 11.15 12.85
N ASN A 388 -8.83 12.42 12.43
CA ASN A 388 -7.78 13.38 12.75
C ASN A 388 -6.39 12.96 12.26
N GLU A 389 -6.36 12.29 11.10
CA GLU A 389 -5.10 11.95 10.44
C GLU A 389 -4.21 13.18 10.33
N CYS A 390 -2.93 13.01 10.63
CA CYS A 390 -1.98 14.10 10.63
C CYS A 390 -0.57 13.64 10.28
N VAL A 391 0.27 14.60 9.93
CA VAL A 391 1.71 14.42 9.77
C VAL A 391 2.42 15.53 10.56
N GLU A 392 3.51 15.20 11.22
CA GLU A 392 4.34 16.19 11.87
C GLU A 392 4.98 17.09 10.80
N LYS A 393 4.79 18.40 10.91
CA LYS A 393 5.30 19.37 9.94
C LYS A 393 6.81 19.27 9.76
N ALA A 394 7.55 19.16 10.86
CA ALA A 394 9.01 19.01 10.82
C ALA A 394 9.43 17.74 10.08
N ASN A 395 8.74 16.64 10.30
CA ASN A 395 8.98 15.35 9.62
C ASN A 395 8.73 15.46 8.12
N TYR A 396 7.60 16.05 7.72
CA TYR A 396 7.29 16.29 6.30
C TYR A 396 8.40 17.12 5.61
N LEU A 397 8.79 18.24 6.22
CA LEU A 397 9.80 19.12 5.65
C LEU A 397 11.18 18.45 5.60
N GLU A 398 11.54 17.67 6.61
CA GLU A 398 12.79 16.93 6.63
C GLU A 398 12.83 15.83 5.56
N PHE A 399 11.71 15.19 5.27
CA PHE A 399 11.62 14.22 4.18
C PHE A 399 11.88 14.86 2.81
N VAL A 400 11.48 16.10 2.59
CA VAL A 400 11.83 16.82 1.36
C VAL A 400 13.36 16.90 1.21
N GLU A 401 14.05 17.35 2.25
CA GLU A 401 15.52 17.44 2.25
C GLU A 401 16.18 16.06 2.13
N TYR A 402 15.63 15.07 2.83
CA TYR A 402 16.10 13.70 2.74
C TYR A 402 16.00 13.15 1.31
N TYR A 403 14.86 13.32 0.64
CA TYR A 403 14.69 12.84 -0.71
C TYR A 403 15.60 13.53 -1.71
N ILE A 404 15.83 14.84 -1.56
CA ILE A 404 16.78 15.58 -2.40
C ILE A 404 18.18 14.96 -2.30
N GLU A 405 18.70 14.79 -1.11
CA GLU A 405 20.03 14.22 -0.87
C GLU A 405 20.09 12.76 -1.30
N PHE A 406 19.13 11.96 -0.89
CA PHE A 406 19.13 10.51 -1.14
C PHE A 406 19.08 10.19 -2.64
N ILE A 407 18.13 10.77 -3.36
CA ILE A 407 17.96 10.51 -4.79
C ILE A 407 19.18 11.00 -5.58
N THR A 408 19.67 12.19 -5.28
CA THR A 408 20.85 12.76 -5.93
C THR A 408 22.08 11.91 -5.67
N SER A 409 22.35 11.54 -4.42
CA SER A 409 23.48 10.70 -4.05
C SER A 409 23.42 9.32 -4.69
N TYR A 410 22.22 8.72 -4.72
CA TYR A 410 22.03 7.39 -5.31
C TYR A 410 22.37 7.39 -6.82
N LEU A 411 21.95 8.43 -7.54
CA LEU A 411 22.16 8.50 -9.00
C LEU A 411 23.55 9.00 -9.39
N ASN A 412 24.15 9.91 -8.61
CA ASN A 412 25.39 10.57 -8.97
C ASN A 412 26.66 9.77 -8.62
N GLU A 413 26.57 8.85 -7.66
CA GLU A 413 27.73 8.04 -7.29
C GLU A 413 28.05 7.05 -8.40
N GLU A 414 29.29 7.13 -8.90
CA GLU A 414 29.82 6.13 -9.81
C GLU A 414 29.97 4.80 -9.07
N ASN A 415 29.59 3.73 -9.76
CA ASN A 415 29.91 2.38 -9.30
C ASN A 415 31.43 2.25 -9.29
N GLU A 416 32.07 2.29 -8.09
CA GLU A 416 33.45 1.85 -7.91
C GLU A 416 33.51 0.31 -8.02
#